data_b2ac6c161c8bd416e58ae0b254dd7493
#
_entry.id   b2ac6c161c8bd416e58ae0b254dd7493
#
_cell.length_a   1.000
_cell.length_b   1.000
_cell.length_c   1.000
_cell.angle_alpha   90.00
_cell.angle_beta   90.00
_cell.angle_gamma   90.00
#
_symmetry.space_group_name_H-M   'P 1'
#
loop_
_entity.id
_entity.type
_entity.pdbx_description
1 polymer ?
#
loop_
_entity_poly.entity_id
_entity_poly.type
_entity_poly.pdbx_seq_one_letter_code
_entity_poly.pdbx_strand_id
1 'polypeptide(L)'
;MKRLKSLDVMRGLTVALMILVNNGGEHNYHILEHSKWNGLTPCDLVFPFFLFMMGMSTYLSLKKSAFQPSATIYRKIAKRTCLLFLIGLGINWFDMVCAGNALDFGHLRIWAVLQRIALCYGIVSVLAITINHRYFIHTIIGLLVIYMGIIAFGNGYAYD
;
A
#
# COMPACT_ATOMS: atom_id res chain seq x y z
N MET A 1 -6.36 7.77 -24.80
CA MET A 1 -5.96 8.71 -23.72
C MET A 1 -4.46 8.77 -23.68
N LYS A 2 -3.89 9.98 -23.75
CA LYS A 2 -2.44 10.18 -23.60
C LYS A 2 -2.01 9.76 -22.20
N ARG A 3 -0.88 9.09 -22.10
CA ARG A 3 -0.26 8.70 -20.84
C ARG A 3 0.06 9.96 -20.03
N LEU A 4 -0.41 10.06 -18.80
CA LEU A 4 -0.15 11.21 -17.94
C LEU A 4 1.29 11.11 -17.41
N LYS A 5 2.22 11.75 -18.12
CA LYS A 5 3.64 11.78 -17.74
C LYS A 5 3.86 12.28 -16.30
N SER A 6 3.04 13.24 -15.87
CA SER A 6 3.09 13.76 -14.48
C SER A 6 2.87 12.69 -13.43
N LEU A 7 1.92 11.78 -13.65
CA LEU A 7 1.68 10.64 -12.73
C LEU A 7 2.86 9.67 -12.69
N ASP A 8 3.48 9.40 -13.84
CA ASP A 8 4.64 8.51 -13.90
C ASP A 8 5.86 9.14 -13.19
N VAL A 9 6.08 10.45 -13.35
CA VAL A 9 7.15 11.20 -12.67
C VAL A 9 6.91 11.23 -11.17
N MET A 10 5.70 11.56 -10.72
CA MET A 10 5.36 11.59 -9.29
C MET A 10 5.52 10.22 -8.64
N ARG A 11 5.15 9.14 -9.33
CA ARG A 11 5.37 7.78 -8.84
C ARG A 11 6.86 7.45 -8.74
N GLY A 12 7.66 7.83 -9.73
CA GLY A 12 9.11 7.65 -9.68
C GLY A 12 9.72 8.41 -8.51
N LEU A 13 9.30 9.66 -8.27
CA LEU A 13 9.74 10.47 -7.15
C LEU A 13 9.38 9.84 -5.78
N THR A 14 8.15 9.35 -5.63
CA THR A 14 7.72 8.67 -4.38
C THR A 14 8.50 7.40 -4.12
N VAL A 15 8.82 6.61 -5.15
CA VAL A 15 9.67 5.42 -5.01
C VAL A 15 11.10 5.81 -4.61
N ALA A 16 11.66 6.85 -5.23
CA ALA A 16 13.00 7.35 -4.88
C ALA A 16 13.05 7.83 -3.42
N LEU A 17 12.03 8.58 -2.97
CA LEU A 17 11.89 9.02 -1.57
C LEU A 17 11.76 7.82 -0.62
N MET A 18 11.00 6.79 -1.01
CA MET A 18 10.83 5.58 -0.21
C MET A 18 12.16 4.82 -0.02
N ILE A 19 12.97 4.74 -1.08
CA ILE A 19 14.31 4.14 -1.01
C ILE A 19 15.22 4.96 -0.10
N LEU A 20 15.19 6.29 -0.25
CA LEU A 20 16.01 7.20 0.55
C LEU A 20 15.69 7.09 2.05
N VAL A 21 14.41 7.04 2.39
CA VAL A 21 13.93 6.96 3.77
C VAL A 21 14.22 5.60 4.41
N ASN A 22 14.07 4.50 3.64
CA ASN A 22 14.29 3.14 4.15
C ASN A 22 15.75 2.73 4.23
N ASN A 23 16.65 3.41 3.53
CA ASN A 23 18.10 3.13 3.53
C ASN A 23 18.89 4.07 4.45
N GLY A 24 18.27 4.64 5.46
CA GLY A 24 18.96 5.42 6.46
C GLY A 24 19.92 4.53 7.28
N GLY A 25 21.22 4.85 7.26
CA GLY A 25 22.23 4.22 8.10
C GLY A 25 22.12 4.65 9.58
N GLU A 26 23.06 4.20 10.42
CA GLU A 26 23.11 4.48 11.88
C GLU A 26 23.13 5.98 12.24
N HIS A 27 23.40 6.86 11.28
CA HIS A 27 23.38 8.33 11.43
C HIS A 27 22.35 8.97 10.50
N ASN A 28 21.09 8.71 10.76
CA ASN A 28 20.00 9.34 10.02
C ASN A 28 19.85 10.81 10.36
N TYR A 29 19.60 11.65 9.32
CA TYR A 29 19.09 13.00 9.56
C TYR A 29 17.75 12.90 10.27
N HIS A 30 17.56 13.63 11.35
CA HIS A 30 16.34 13.67 12.17
C HIS A 30 15.04 13.91 11.35
N ILE A 31 15.16 14.54 10.17
CA ILE A 31 14.06 14.77 9.22
C ILE A 31 13.60 13.46 8.52
N LEU A 32 14.48 12.46 8.42
CA LEU A 32 14.21 11.17 7.78
C LEU A 32 13.82 10.08 8.77
N GLU A 33 13.79 10.37 10.07
CA GLU A 33 13.31 9.46 11.09
C GLU A 33 11.78 9.52 11.21
N HIS A 34 11.16 8.40 11.56
CA HIS A 34 9.76 8.36 11.94
C HIS A 34 9.54 9.15 13.23
N SER A 35 8.48 9.95 13.30
CA SER A 35 8.14 10.65 14.53
C SER A 35 7.80 9.64 15.63
N LYS A 36 8.42 9.80 16.81
CA LYS A 36 8.26 8.82 17.92
C LYS A 36 6.83 8.80 18.49
N TRP A 37 6.10 9.90 18.49
CA TRP A 37 4.70 9.95 18.95
C TRP A 37 3.96 11.21 18.49
N ASN A 38 4.55 12.40 18.59
CA ASN A 38 3.96 13.67 18.18
C ASN A 38 4.75 14.28 17.03
N GLY A 39 4.08 14.54 15.93
CA GLY A 39 4.64 15.17 14.75
C GLY A 39 4.36 14.38 13.48
N LEU A 40 4.57 15.01 12.35
CA LEU A 40 4.46 14.43 11.02
C LEU A 40 5.79 14.66 10.31
N THR A 41 6.55 13.61 10.08
CA THR A 41 7.77 13.69 9.29
C THR A 41 7.51 13.40 7.81
N PRO A 42 8.34 13.90 6.89
CA PRO A 42 8.26 13.53 5.49
C PRO A 42 8.28 12.01 5.26
N CYS A 43 8.98 11.27 6.14
CA CYS A 43 9.03 9.82 6.14
C CYS A 43 7.64 9.19 6.27
N ASP A 44 6.81 9.70 7.17
CA ASP A 44 5.47 9.18 7.43
C ASP A 44 4.49 9.45 6.28
N LEU A 45 4.77 10.49 5.48
CA LEU A 45 3.94 10.87 4.32
C LEU A 45 4.22 10.06 3.06
N VAL A 46 5.39 9.47 2.92
CA VAL A 46 5.81 8.76 1.70
C VAL A 46 4.86 7.60 1.39
N PHE A 47 4.50 6.81 2.40
CA PHE A 47 3.63 5.65 2.23
C PHE A 47 2.19 6.02 1.85
N PRO A 48 1.48 6.93 2.56
CA PRO A 48 0.16 7.40 2.16
C PRO A 48 0.15 8.05 0.78
N PHE A 49 1.19 8.81 0.45
CA PHE A 49 1.31 9.44 -0.86
C PHE A 49 1.46 8.41 -1.99
N PHE A 50 2.23 7.35 -1.76
CA PHE A 50 2.34 6.24 -2.69
C PHE A 50 0.98 5.52 -2.90
N LEU A 51 0.24 5.27 -1.83
CA LEU A 51 -1.11 4.69 -1.92
C LEU A 51 -2.07 5.59 -2.70
N PHE A 52 -2.01 6.90 -2.47
CA PHE A 52 -2.82 7.87 -3.20
C PHE A 52 -2.52 7.82 -4.72
N MET A 53 -1.25 7.84 -5.10
CA MET A 53 -0.83 7.75 -6.50
C MET A 53 -1.23 6.42 -7.14
N MET A 54 -1.17 5.34 -6.39
CA MET A 54 -1.63 4.02 -6.82
C MET A 54 -3.15 4.03 -7.06
N GLY A 55 -3.93 4.62 -6.15
CA GLY A 55 -5.38 4.77 -6.29
C GLY A 55 -5.77 5.55 -7.54
N MET A 56 -5.14 6.71 -7.77
CA MET A 56 -5.34 7.50 -8.98
C MET A 56 -5.04 6.71 -10.27
N SER A 57 -3.92 6.00 -10.29
CA SER A 57 -3.53 5.17 -11.43
C SER A 57 -4.51 4.04 -11.70
N THR A 58 -5.03 3.42 -10.64
CA THR A 58 -6.03 2.35 -10.71
C THR A 58 -7.34 2.89 -11.25
N TYR A 59 -7.81 4.03 -10.75
CA TYR A 59 -9.00 4.70 -11.25
C TYR A 59 -8.91 5.00 -12.74
N LEU A 60 -7.80 5.60 -13.20
CA LEU A 60 -7.57 5.89 -14.61
C LEU A 60 -7.51 4.63 -15.49
N SER A 61 -6.98 3.54 -14.94
CA SER A 61 -6.95 2.25 -15.62
C SER A 61 -8.35 1.66 -15.77
N LEU A 62 -9.16 1.67 -14.71
CA LEU A 62 -10.52 1.16 -14.71
C LEU A 62 -11.48 2.03 -15.53
N LYS A 63 -11.26 3.36 -15.56
CA LYS A 63 -12.02 4.30 -16.41
C LYS A 63 -11.91 3.94 -17.89
N LYS A 64 -10.77 3.41 -18.34
CA LYS A 64 -10.61 2.94 -19.74
C LYS A 64 -11.54 1.77 -20.08
N SER A 65 -11.90 0.98 -19.10
CA SER A 65 -12.80 -0.17 -19.23
C SER A 65 -14.25 0.18 -18.86
N ALA A 66 -14.57 1.48 -18.72
CA ALA A 66 -15.89 1.99 -18.32
C ALA A 66 -16.43 1.32 -17.03
N PHE A 67 -15.55 0.87 -16.14
CA PHE A 67 -15.88 0.15 -14.90
C PHE A 67 -16.76 -1.09 -15.12
N GLN A 68 -16.77 -1.64 -16.33
CA GLN A 68 -17.58 -2.81 -16.64
C GLN A 68 -17.00 -4.06 -15.98
N PRO A 69 -17.77 -4.81 -15.19
CA PRO A 69 -17.33 -6.06 -14.60
C PRO A 69 -17.06 -7.08 -15.72
N SER A 70 -15.80 -7.43 -15.94
CA SER A 70 -15.38 -8.43 -16.92
C SER A 70 -14.43 -9.40 -16.27
N ALA A 71 -14.59 -10.70 -16.56
CA ALA A 71 -13.69 -11.75 -16.07
C ALA A 71 -12.21 -11.46 -16.39
N THR A 72 -11.96 -10.81 -17.53
CA THR A 72 -10.61 -10.39 -17.94
C THR A 72 -10.04 -9.33 -17.00
N ILE A 73 -10.85 -8.38 -16.52
CA ILE A 73 -10.42 -7.33 -15.60
C ILE A 73 -10.15 -7.93 -14.23
N TYR A 74 -11.03 -8.77 -13.71
CA TYR A 74 -10.83 -9.47 -12.43
C TYR A 74 -9.55 -10.31 -12.46
N ARG A 75 -9.30 -11.05 -13.54
CA ARG A 75 -8.07 -11.83 -13.71
C ARG A 75 -6.82 -10.95 -13.73
N LYS A 76 -6.86 -9.77 -14.37
CA LYS A 76 -5.74 -8.81 -14.36
C LYS A 76 -5.48 -8.25 -12.96
N ILE A 77 -6.53 -7.90 -12.21
CA ILE A 77 -6.43 -7.40 -10.84
C ILE A 77 -5.84 -8.50 -9.95
N ALA A 78 -6.39 -9.70 -9.97
CA ALA A 78 -5.92 -10.83 -9.18
C ALA A 78 -4.46 -11.18 -9.49
N LYS A 79 -4.09 -11.25 -10.77
CA LYS A 79 -2.70 -11.50 -11.19
C LYS A 79 -1.75 -10.45 -10.65
N ARG A 80 -2.13 -9.16 -10.72
CA ARG A 80 -1.29 -8.05 -10.23
C ARG A 80 -1.19 -8.04 -8.72
N THR A 81 -2.29 -8.28 -8.00
CA THR A 81 -2.32 -8.42 -6.54
C THR A 81 -1.42 -9.56 -6.08
N CYS A 82 -1.59 -10.74 -6.68
CA CYS A 82 -0.79 -11.92 -6.37
C CYS A 82 0.71 -11.69 -6.66
N LEU A 83 1.03 -11.09 -7.79
CA LEU A 83 2.42 -10.81 -8.18
C LEU A 83 3.07 -9.82 -7.21
N LEU A 84 2.40 -8.74 -6.83
CA LEU A 84 2.91 -7.78 -5.85
C LEU A 84 3.09 -8.42 -4.47
N PHE A 85 2.15 -9.28 -4.06
CA PHE A 85 2.23 -10.02 -2.81
C PHE A 85 3.43 -10.96 -2.78
N LEU A 86 3.62 -11.73 -3.85
CA LEU A 86 4.74 -12.67 -3.98
C LEU A 86 6.10 -11.97 -4.05
N ILE A 87 6.18 -10.84 -4.76
CA ILE A 87 7.41 -10.04 -4.80
C ILE A 87 7.73 -9.54 -3.38
N GLY A 88 6.74 -9.04 -2.64
CA GLY A 88 6.94 -8.59 -1.26
C GLY A 88 7.40 -9.71 -0.34
N LEU A 89 6.83 -10.91 -0.50
CA LEU A 89 7.27 -12.09 0.25
C LEU A 89 8.69 -12.49 -0.11
N GLY A 90 9.02 -12.46 -1.41
CA GLY A 90 10.36 -12.77 -1.91
C GLY A 90 11.45 -11.82 -1.38
N ILE A 91 11.15 -10.51 -1.30
CA ILE A 91 12.07 -9.52 -0.74
C ILE A 91 12.31 -9.80 0.75
N ASN A 92 11.27 -10.06 1.53
CA ASN A 92 11.41 -10.38 2.95
C ASN A 92 12.18 -11.69 3.18
N TRP A 93 11.94 -12.68 2.34
CA TRP A 93 12.70 -13.94 2.40
C TRP A 93 14.17 -13.72 2.04
N PHE A 94 14.45 -12.92 1.02
CA PHE A 94 15.81 -12.58 0.61
C PHE A 94 16.57 -11.86 1.73
N ASP A 95 15.93 -10.93 2.43
CA ASP A 95 16.50 -10.23 3.58
C ASP A 95 16.89 -11.21 4.70
N MET A 96 16.02 -12.19 5.01
CA MET A 96 16.32 -13.25 5.97
C MET A 96 17.48 -14.15 5.53
N VAL A 97 17.57 -14.48 4.24
CA VAL A 97 18.70 -15.25 3.68
C VAL A 97 20.01 -14.48 3.87
N CYS A 98 20.02 -13.17 3.61
CA CYS A 98 21.19 -12.32 3.81
C CYS A 98 21.59 -12.21 5.29
N ALA A 99 20.61 -12.27 6.21
CA ALA A 99 20.85 -12.29 7.64
C ALA A 99 21.31 -13.66 8.20
N GLY A 100 21.47 -14.68 7.34
CA GLY A 100 21.94 -16.02 7.72
C GLY A 100 20.86 -16.97 8.26
N ASN A 101 19.59 -16.54 8.29
CA ASN A 101 18.45 -17.29 8.85
C ASN A 101 17.51 -17.82 7.77
N ALA A 102 18.03 -18.40 6.70
CA ALA A 102 17.29 -18.81 5.50
C ALA A 102 16.12 -19.78 5.74
N LEU A 103 16.10 -20.52 6.83
CA LEU A 103 15.12 -21.57 7.14
C LEU A 103 14.15 -21.21 8.27
N ASP A 104 14.27 -20.04 8.87
CA ASP A 104 13.41 -19.64 9.99
C ASP A 104 12.13 -18.96 9.49
N PHE A 105 11.22 -19.77 8.95
CA PHE A 105 9.91 -19.30 8.45
C PHE A 105 9.02 -18.71 9.55
N GLY A 106 9.33 -18.93 10.84
CA GLY A 106 8.56 -18.39 11.97
C GLY A 106 8.71 -16.86 12.13
N HIS A 107 9.82 -16.30 11.68
CA HIS A 107 10.09 -14.86 11.73
C HIS A 107 9.82 -14.13 10.40
N LEU A 108 9.23 -14.83 9.42
CA LEU A 108 8.93 -14.23 8.12
C LEU A 108 7.83 -13.18 8.28
N ARG A 109 8.15 -11.91 8.00
CA ARG A 109 7.20 -10.79 8.06
C ARG A 109 6.18 -10.89 6.92
N ILE A 110 5.06 -11.59 7.16
CA ILE A 110 3.98 -11.75 6.18
C ILE A 110 3.26 -10.41 5.91
N TRP A 111 3.25 -9.49 6.89
CA TRP A 111 2.55 -8.20 6.82
C TRP A 111 3.48 -7.01 6.53
N ALA A 112 4.42 -7.17 5.61
CA ALA A 112 5.27 -6.06 5.20
C ALA A 112 4.50 -5.07 4.29
N VAL A 113 5.13 -3.95 3.99
CA VAL A 113 4.55 -2.81 3.27
C VAL A 113 3.98 -3.19 1.90
N LEU A 114 4.71 -4.01 1.13
CA LEU A 114 4.30 -4.44 -0.21
C LEU A 114 3.06 -5.34 -0.19
N GLN A 115 2.94 -6.23 0.79
CA GLN A 115 1.76 -7.08 0.94
C GLN A 115 0.52 -6.25 1.30
N ARG A 116 0.66 -5.26 2.19
CA ARG A 116 -0.43 -4.32 2.51
C ARG A 116 -0.87 -3.54 1.29
N ILE A 117 0.06 -3.04 0.48
CA ILE A 117 -0.22 -2.34 -0.78
C ILE A 117 -0.96 -3.28 -1.75
N ALA A 118 -0.51 -4.53 -1.89
CA ALA A 118 -1.13 -5.51 -2.76
C ALA A 118 -2.58 -5.79 -2.38
N LEU A 119 -2.85 -6.00 -1.09
CA LEU A 119 -4.21 -6.24 -0.58
C LEU A 119 -5.10 -5.00 -0.75
N CYS A 120 -4.62 -3.81 -0.39
CA CYS A 120 -5.35 -2.56 -0.60
C CYS A 120 -5.70 -2.35 -2.08
N TYR A 121 -4.75 -2.58 -2.97
CA TYR A 121 -4.98 -2.50 -4.41
C TYR A 121 -6.06 -3.47 -4.87
N GLY A 122 -5.98 -4.75 -4.45
CA GLY A 122 -6.95 -5.78 -4.81
C GLY A 122 -8.36 -5.42 -4.34
N ILE A 123 -8.51 -5.13 -3.04
CA ILE A 123 -9.80 -4.81 -2.41
C ILE A 123 -10.41 -3.55 -3.04
N VAL A 124 -9.65 -2.46 -3.11
CA VAL A 124 -10.16 -1.19 -3.67
C VAL A 124 -10.52 -1.32 -5.14
N SER A 125 -9.74 -2.07 -5.93
CA SER A 125 -10.03 -2.31 -7.34
C SER A 125 -11.32 -3.10 -7.55
N VAL A 126 -11.56 -4.13 -6.72
CA VAL A 126 -12.80 -4.92 -6.76
C VAL A 126 -13.99 -4.06 -6.33
N LEU A 127 -13.86 -3.33 -5.23
CA LEU A 127 -14.90 -2.40 -4.75
C LEU A 127 -15.25 -1.34 -5.81
N ALA A 128 -14.24 -0.80 -6.50
CA ALA A 128 -14.45 0.21 -7.55
C ALA A 128 -15.23 -0.31 -8.76
N ILE A 129 -15.20 -1.61 -9.02
CA ILE A 129 -15.96 -2.25 -10.11
C ILE A 129 -17.35 -2.65 -9.62
N THR A 130 -17.48 -3.09 -8.37
CA THR A 130 -18.73 -3.67 -7.84
C THR A 130 -19.69 -2.59 -7.32
N ILE A 131 -19.15 -1.52 -6.71
CA ILE A 131 -19.96 -0.47 -6.09
C ILE A 131 -20.23 0.63 -7.11
N ASN A 132 -21.50 1.01 -7.20
CA ASN A 132 -21.89 2.15 -8.01
C ASN A 132 -21.28 3.44 -7.45
N HIS A 133 -20.72 4.30 -8.30
CA HIS A 133 -20.00 5.53 -7.94
C HIS A 133 -20.77 6.43 -6.96
N ARG A 134 -22.09 6.38 -6.99
CA ARG A 134 -22.97 7.12 -6.08
C ARG A 134 -22.77 6.74 -4.60
N TYR A 135 -22.45 5.48 -4.33
CA TYR A 135 -22.27 4.97 -2.97
C TYR A 135 -20.83 4.97 -2.48
N PHE A 136 -19.88 5.44 -3.29
CA PHE A 136 -18.46 5.43 -2.95
C PHE A 136 -18.16 6.23 -1.67
N ILE A 137 -18.76 7.42 -1.53
CA ILE A 137 -18.59 8.27 -0.34
C ILE A 137 -19.14 7.56 0.91
N HIS A 138 -20.31 6.93 0.80
CA HIS A 138 -20.91 6.20 1.93
C HIS A 138 -20.05 5.00 2.35
N THR A 139 -19.43 4.32 1.38
CA THR A 139 -18.51 3.21 1.67
C THR A 139 -17.26 3.70 2.41
N ILE A 140 -16.68 4.84 2.01
CA ILE A 140 -15.53 5.43 2.70
C ILE A 140 -15.91 5.83 4.13
N ILE A 141 -17.05 6.50 4.32
CA ILE A 141 -17.52 6.90 5.65
C ILE A 141 -17.78 5.65 6.51
N GLY A 142 -18.42 4.62 5.94
CA GLY A 142 -18.66 3.36 6.64
C GLY A 142 -17.38 2.68 7.12
N LEU A 143 -16.37 2.61 6.26
CA LEU A 143 -15.04 2.07 6.63
C LEU A 143 -14.36 2.88 7.72
N LEU A 144 -14.45 4.22 7.68
CA LEU A 144 -13.91 5.09 8.72
C LEU A 144 -14.62 4.87 10.06
N VAL A 145 -15.96 4.78 10.04
CA VAL A 145 -16.75 4.51 11.27
C VAL A 145 -16.41 3.15 11.86
N ILE A 146 -16.29 2.11 11.03
CA ILE A 146 -15.87 0.78 11.47
C ILE A 146 -14.46 0.84 12.07
N TYR A 147 -13.52 1.52 11.44
CA TYR A 147 -12.17 1.69 11.94
C TYR A 147 -12.14 2.41 13.30
N MET A 148 -12.87 3.52 13.43
CA MET A 148 -13.01 4.24 14.69
C MET A 148 -13.66 3.35 15.78
N GLY A 149 -14.67 2.56 15.43
CA GLY A 149 -15.27 1.60 16.34
C GLY A 149 -14.29 0.54 16.83
N ILE A 150 -13.48 -0.03 15.93
CA ILE A 150 -12.46 -1.01 16.30
C ILE A 150 -11.42 -0.40 17.27
N ILE A 151 -11.00 0.86 17.03
CA ILE A 151 -10.07 1.54 17.95
C ILE A 151 -10.74 1.84 19.29
N ALA A 152 -11.99 2.28 19.30
CA ALA A 152 -12.69 2.67 20.53
C ALA A 152 -13.04 1.47 21.43
N PHE A 153 -13.39 0.33 20.83
CA PHE A 153 -13.81 -0.88 21.53
C PHE A 153 -12.72 -1.96 21.58
N GLY A 154 -11.72 -1.89 20.68
CA GLY A 154 -10.58 -2.78 20.68
C GLY A 154 -9.61 -2.36 21.79
N ASN A 155 -9.40 -3.21 22.79
CA ASN A 155 -8.27 -3.06 23.70
C ASN A 155 -6.99 -3.32 22.90
N GLY A 156 -6.46 -2.23 22.30
CA GLY A 156 -5.16 -2.29 21.68
C GLY A 156 -4.12 -2.53 22.78
N TYR A 157 -3.60 -3.73 22.86
CA TYR A 157 -2.36 -3.95 23.59
C TYR A 157 -1.30 -3.11 22.90
N ALA A 158 -0.89 -2.02 23.54
CA ALA A 158 0.34 -1.34 23.18
C ALA A 158 1.45 -2.38 23.38
N TYR A 159 2.09 -2.77 22.30
CA TYR A 159 3.35 -3.49 22.40
C TYR A 159 4.37 -2.42 22.82
N ASP A 160 4.74 -2.43 24.09
CA ASP A 160 5.92 -1.75 24.61
C ASP A 160 7.20 -2.38 24.03
#